data_f1c3986087cc300dbe81788f285e70d3
#
_entry.id   f1c3986087cc300dbe81788f285e70d3
#
_cell.length_a   1.000
_cell.length_b   1.000
_cell.length_c   1.000
_cell.angle_alpha   90.00
_cell.angle_beta   90.00
_cell.angle_gamma   90.00
#
_symmetry.space_group_name_H-M   'P 1'
#
loop_
_entity.id
_entity.type
_entity.pdbx_description
1 polymer ?
#
loop_
_entity_poly.entity_id
_entity_poly.type
_entity_poly.pdbx_seq_one_letter_code
_entity_poly.pdbx_strand_id
1 'polypeptide(L)'
;HNVSSAASDVYKRQELGMSEFHHRSNVGLLAYSPLAQGYLSGKYIDGARPEGARTTLFERGDRYEVPEANEAIKSYVSYAQSINMDPSVMANAFVNSRDFVTSNIIGATSMDQLKLAIGSIEVKLSEEDLKQINKIHRNNPNICP
;
A
#
# COMPACT_ATOMS: atom_id res chain seq x y z
N HIS A 1 -11.45 -18.75 -0.85
CA HIS A 1 -10.29 -18.50 0.00
C HIS A 1 -9.83 -17.08 -0.20
N ASN A 2 -9.86 -16.32 0.89
CA ASN A 2 -9.53 -14.92 0.90
C ASN A 2 -8.05 -14.71 0.55
N VAL A 3 -7.79 -14.35 -0.68
CA VAL A 3 -6.56 -13.63 -1.02
C VAL A 3 -6.87 -12.17 -0.76
N SER A 4 -7.04 -11.85 0.51
CA SER A 4 -7.19 -10.50 0.99
C SER A 4 -5.83 -10.02 1.42
N SER A 5 -5.22 -9.16 0.66
CA SER A 5 -4.10 -8.45 1.21
C SER A 5 -4.08 -7.00 0.79
N ALA A 6 -4.39 -6.18 1.73
CA ALA A 6 -3.97 -4.81 1.74
C ALA A 6 -2.44 -4.73 1.56
N ALA A 7 -1.91 -3.59 1.17
CA ALA A 7 -0.48 -3.39 0.95
C ALA A 7 0.42 -3.88 2.11
N SER A 8 -0.11 -3.97 3.34
CA SER A 8 0.58 -4.55 4.49
C SER A 8 0.73 -6.07 4.43
N ASP A 9 -0.20 -6.78 3.78
CA ASP A 9 -0.14 -8.24 3.62
C ASP A 9 0.75 -8.65 2.43
N VAL A 10 0.85 -7.82 1.39
CA VAL A 10 1.78 -8.03 0.29
C VAL A 10 3.22 -8.12 0.80
N TYR A 11 3.54 -7.35 1.83
CA TYR A 11 4.88 -7.32 2.41
C TYR A 11 5.29 -8.57 3.18
N LYS A 12 4.36 -9.31 3.76
CA LYS A 12 4.75 -10.27 4.80
C LYS A 12 4.49 -11.72 4.52
N ARG A 13 3.27 -12.03 4.15
CA ARG A 13 2.89 -13.42 3.87
C ARG A 13 3.22 -13.78 2.44
N GLN A 14 3.17 -12.81 1.56
CA GLN A 14 3.40 -13.03 0.14
C GLN A 14 4.89 -13.01 -0.21
N GLU A 15 5.71 -12.16 0.42
CA GLU A 15 7.15 -12.19 0.18
C GLU A 15 7.85 -13.39 0.82
N LEU A 16 7.37 -13.93 1.94
CA LEU A 16 8.05 -15.04 2.63
C LEU A 16 7.68 -16.44 2.13
N GLY A 17 6.58 -16.61 1.44
CA GLY A 17 6.17 -17.93 0.95
C GLY A 17 5.49 -17.89 -0.40
N MET A 18 4.65 -16.87 -0.63
CA MET A 18 3.89 -16.78 -1.87
C MET A 18 4.74 -16.26 -3.04
N SER A 19 5.73 -15.40 -2.82
CA SER A 19 6.63 -14.98 -3.88
C SER A 19 7.39 -16.18 -4.44
N GLU A 20 7.92 -17.05 -3.58
CA GLU A 20 8.59 -18.28 -3.99
C GLU A 20 7.62 -19.23 -4.72
N PHE A 21 6.37 -19.35 -4.24
CA PHE A 21 5.35 -20.13 -4.93
C PHE A 21 5.07 -19.59 -6.33
N HIS A 22 4.94 -18.27 -6.48
CA HIS A 22 4.71 -17.64 -7.79
C HIS A 22 5.88 -17.89 -8.75
N HIS A 23 7.11 -17.74 -8.27
CA HIS A 23 8.30 -18.03 -9.08
C HIS A 23 8.39 -19.50 -9.52
N ARG A 24 8.10 -20.44 -8.61
CA ARG A 24 8.21 -21.88 -8.90
C ARG A 24 7.06 -22.39 -9.75
N SER A 25 5.85 -21.90 -9.56
CA SER A 25 4.66 -22.37 -10.28
C SER A 25 4.36 -21.62 -11.56
N ASN A 26 5.08 -20.51 -11.82
CA ASN A 26 4.81 -19.59 -12.93
C ASN A 26 3.36 -19.05 -12.93
N VAL A 27 2.79 -18.88 -11.75
CA VAL A 27 1.45 -18.29 -11.54
C VAL A 27 1.61 -16.85 -11.05
N GLY A 28 1.07 -15.91 -11.78
CA GLY A 28 1.16 -14.49 -11.43
C GLY A 28 0.26 -14.10 -10.26
N LEU A 29 0.62 -13.02 -9.54
CA LEU A 29 -0.16 -12.43 -8.47
C LEU A 29 -0.96 -11.22 -8.96
N LEU A 30 -2.25 -11.20 -8.66
CA LEU A 30 -3.08 -10.01 -8.78
C LEU A 30 -3.14 -9.33 -7.40
N ALA A 31 -2.34 -8.28 -7.22
CA ALA A 31 -2.31 -7.53 -5.98
C ALA A 31 -3.44 -6.50 -5.96
N TYR A 32 -4.25 -6.48 -4.88
CA TYR A 32 -5.32 -5.51 -4.76
C TYR A 32 -5.18 -4.64 -3.51
N SER A 33 -5.83 -3.48 -3.52
CA SER A 33 -5.80 -2.49 -2.43
C SER A 33 -4.40 -1.96 -2.10
N PRO A 34 -3.61 -1.50 -3.08
CA PRO A 34 -2.24 -1.00 -2.86
C PRO A 34 -2.20 0.19 -1.89
N LEU A 35 -3.31 0.90 -1.72
CA LEU A 35 -3.44 2.05 -0.82
C LEU A 35 -4.10 1.70 0.53
N ALA A 36 -4.25 0.41 0.88
CA ALA A 36 -4.95 0.02 2.11
C ALA A 36 -6.30 0.76 2.25
N GLN A 37 -7.17 0.65 1.24
CA GLN A 37 -8.45 1.39 1.15
C GLN A 37 -8.31 2.93 1.19
N GLY A 38 -7.14 3.45 0.90
CA GLY A 38 -6.85 4.88 0.89
C GLY A 38 -6.13 5.39 2.13
N TYR A 39 -5.87 4.56 3.13
CA TYR A 39 -5.14 4.96 4.34
C TYR A 39 -3.70 5.39 4.02
N LEU A 40 -3.02 4.70 3.11
CA LEU A 40 -1.66 5.05 2.69
C LEU A 40 -1.55 6.34 1.87
N SER A 41 -2.67 6.96 1.48
CA SER A 41 -2.65 8.33 0.96
C SER A 41 -2.47 9.41 2.04
N GLY A 42 -2.61 9.03 3.32
CA GLY A 42 -2.52 9.93 4.45
C GLY A 42 -3.82 10.65 4.81
N LYS A 43 -4.87 10.54 4.01
CA LYS A 43 -6.11 11.33 4.19
C LYS A 43 -6.93 10.99 5.44
N TYR A 44 -6.64 9.87 6.10
CA TYR A 44 -7.33 9.43 7.32
C TYR A 44 -6.46 9.51 8.58
N ILE A 45 -5.27 10.09 8.48
CA ILE A 45 -4.35 10.25 9.62
C ILE A 45 -5.07 10.97 10.77
N ASP A 46 -4.83 10.49 12.00
CA ASP A 46 -5.42 11.02 13.23
C ASP A 46 -6.96 11.03 13.24
N GLY A 47 -7.56 10.06 12.56
CA GLY A 47 -9.01 9.90 12.52
C GLY A 47 -9.74 10.88 11.60
N ALA A 48 -9.01 11.56 10.70
CA ALA A 48 -9.64 12.46 9.73
C ALA A 48 -10.68 11.74 8.86
N ARG A 49 -11.79 12.44 8.58
CA ARG A 49 -12.91 11.93 7.79
C ARG A 49 -13.26 12.90 6.65
N PRO A 50 -12.45 12.97 5.58
CA PRO A 50 -12.74 13.84 4.46
C PRO A 50 -14.10 13.52 3.84
N GLU A 51 -14.85 14.56 3.47
CA GLU A 51 -16.13 14.40 2.79
C GLU A 51 -15.97 13.61 1.48
N GLY A 52 -16.89 12.71 1.17
CA GLY A 52 -16.85 11.87 -0.02
C GLY A 52 -15.79 10.76 -0.02
N ALA A 53 -14.94 10.69 1.00
CA ALA A 53 -13.96 9.61 1.12
C ALA A 53 -14.63 8.28 1.52
N ARG A 54 -14.09 7.17 1.00
CA ARG A 54 -14.69 5.83 1.14
C ARG A 54 -15.02 5.46 2.59
N THR A 55 -14.06 5.59 3.50
CA THR A 55 -14.26 5.24 4.91
C THR A 55 -15.28 6.18 5.58
N THR A 56 -15.31 7.45 5.18
CA THR A 56 -16.31 8.41 5.67
C THR A 56 -17.73 8.04 5.22
N LEU A 57 -17.89 7.55 3.98
CA LEU A 57 -19.19 7.19 3.42
C LEU A 57 -19.73 5.84 3.91
N PHE A 58 -18.84 4.88 4.15
CA PHE A 58 -19.22 3.47 4.38
C PHE A 58 -18.85 2.97 5.78
N GLU A 59 -18.24 3.78 6.61
CA GLU A 59 -17.80 3.42 7.97
C GLU A 59 -17.03 2.09 8.03
N ARG A 60 -16.20 1.83 7.02
CA ARG A 60 -15.43 0.59 6.85
C ARG A 60 -13.95 0.89 6.88
N GLY A 61 -13.32 0.72 8.01
CA GLY A 61 -11.89 1.00 8.15
C GLY A 61 -11.24 0.31 9.34
N ASP A 62 -12.02 -0.42 10.12
CA ASP A 62 -11.66 -0.96 11.43
C ASP A 62 -10.27 -1.60 11.49
N ARG A 63 -9.92 -2.40 10.48
CA ARG A 63 -8.62 -3.07 10.41
C ARG A 63 -7.41 -2.11 10.25
N TYR A 64 -7.65 -0.88 9.79
CA TYR A 64 -6.62 0.15 9.60
C TYR A 64 -6.68 1.24 10.68
N GLU A 65 -7.62 1.16 11.61
CA GLU A 65 -7.90 2.19 12.62
C GLU A 65 -7.36 1.83 14.00
N VAL A 66 -6.55 0.79 14.09
CA VAL A 66 -5.82 0.47 15.32
C VAL A 66 -4.63 1.42 15.48
N PRO A 67 -4.23 1.76 16.73
CA PRO A 67 -3.16 2.73 16.98
C PRO A 67 -1.86 2.41 16.24
N GLU A 68 -1.47 1.15 16.21
CA GLU A 68 -0.25 0.68 15.55
C GLU A 68 -0.28 0.91 14.04
N ALA A 69 -1.46 0.74 13.41
CA ALA A 69 -1.63 1.02 11.99
C ALA A 69 -1.51 2.52 11.70
N ASN A 70 -2.07 3.38 12.54
CA ASN A 70 -1.98 4.83 12.38
C ASN A 70 -0.51 5.31 12.43
N GLU A 71 0.28 4.80 13.38
CA GLU A 71 1.71 5.15 13.48
C GLU A 71 2.53 4.66 12.28
N ALA A 72 2.24 3.46 11.78
CA ALA A 72 2.88 2.97 10.57
C ALA A 72 2.50 3.79 9.33
N ILE A 73 1.21 4.12 9.17
CA ILE A 73 0.71 4.97 8.07
C ILE A 73 1.40 6.33 8.10
N LYS A 74 1.47 6.98 9.27
CA LYS A 74 2.21 8.23 9.45
C LYS A 74 3.66 8.12 9.01
N SER A 75 4.32 7.02 9.38
CA SER A 75 5.72 6.79 9.02
C SER A 75 5.91 6.67 7.50
N TYR A 76 5.04 5.93 6.81
CA TYR A 76 5.07 5.83 5.36
C TYR A 76 4.78 7.15 4.67
N VAL A 77 3.76 7.89 5.12
CA VAL A 77 3.38 9.19 4.56
C VAL A 77 4.50 10.21 4.78
N SER A 78 5.06 10.29 5.98
CA SER A 78 6.17 11.20 6.29
C SER A 78 7.40 10.88 5.46
N TYR A 79 7.71 9.60 5.25
CA TYR A 79 8.82 9.21 4.41
C TYR A 79 8.60 9.65 2.95
N ALA A 80 7.43 9.34 2.36
CA ALA A 80 7.11 9.77 1.01
C ALA A 80 7.25 11.29 0.84
N GLN A 81 6.72 12.07 1.79
CA GLN A 81 6.84 13.53 1.79
C GLN A 81 8.30 14.00 1.89
N SER A 82 9.14 13.34 2.68
CA SER A 82 10.56 13.68 2.83
C SER A 82 11.37 13.54 1.55
N ILE A 83 10.92 12.69 0.63
CA ILE A 83 11.51 12.49 -0.70
C ILE A 83 10.72 13.21 -1.81
N ASN A 84 9.82 14.14 -1.45
CA ASN A 84 8.93 14.87 -2.37
C ASN A 84 8.10 13.96 -3.28
N MET A 85 7.66 12.83 -2.79
CA MET A 85 6.81 11.87 -3.50
C MET A 85 5.41 11.84 -2.89
N ASP A 86 4.37 11.77 -3.73
CA ASP A 86 3.01 11.52 -3.25
C ASP A 86 2.94 10.14 -2.59
N PRO A 87 2.38 10.01 -1.37
CA PRO A 87 2.31 8.73 -0.67
C PRO A 87 1.55 7.64 -1.46
N SER A 88 0.52 8.03 -2.23
CA SER A 88 -0.22 7.08 -3.07
C SER A 88 0.60 6.60 -4.24
N VAL A 89 1.44 7.47 -4.80
CA VAL A 89 2.40 7.10 -5.86
C VAL A 89 3.44 6.15 -5.31
N MET A 90 4.03 6.43 -4.15
CA MET A 90 5.01 5.55 -3.51
C MET A 90 4.44 4.16 -3.25
N ALA A 91 3.23 4.06 -2.71
CA ALA A 91 2.59 2.79 -2.39
C ALA A 91 2.29 1.96 -3.66
N ASN A 92 1.79 2.60 -4.72
CA ASN A 92 1.57 1.92 -6.00
C ASN A 92 2.88 1.50 -6.67
N ALA A 93 3.89 2.39 -6.71
CA ALA A 93 5.21 2.09 -7.28
C ALA A 93 5.88 0.93 -6.55
N PHE A 94 5.70 0.85 -5.23
CA PHE A 94 6.20 -0.29 -4.46
C PHE A 94 5.58 -1.61 -4.94
N VAL A 95 4.26 -1.69 -5.07
CA VAL A 95 3.57 -2.90 -5.56
C VAL A 95 4.02 -3.23 -6.99
N ASN A 96 4.10 -2.22 -7.85
CA ASN A 96 4.52 -2.37 -9.26
C ASN A 96 5.98 -2.85 -9.39
N SER A 97 6.83 -2.59 -8.39
CA SER A 97 8.25 -2.99 -8.41
C SER A 97 8.48 -4.46 -8.04
N ARG A 98 7.44 -5.18 -7.62
CA ARG A 98 7.56 -6.60 -7.24
C ARG A 98 7.47 -7.49 -8.48
N ASP A 99 8.49 -8.28 -8.74
CA ASP A 99 8.62 -9.14 -9.93
C ASP A 99 7.57 -10.27 -9.99
N PHE A 100 7.05 -10.68 -8.85
CA PHE A 100 5.98 -11.68 -8.75
C PHE A 100 4.56 -11.08 -8.90
N VAL A 101 4.42 -9.76 -8.97
CA VAL A 101 3.12 -9.10 -9.18
C VAL A 101 2.86 -8.96 -10.67
N THR A 102 1.84 -9.64 -11.16
CA THR A 102 1.41 -9.55 -12.56
C THR A 102 0.57 -8.30 -12.83
N SER A 103 -0.31 -7.94 -11.88
CA SER A 103 -1.15 -6.76 -12.00
C SER A 103 -1.46 -6.17 -10.63
N ASN A 104 -1.40 -4.85 -10.56
CA ASN A 104 -1.82 -4.06 -9.41
C ASN A 104 -3.26 -3.60 -9.63
N ILE A 105 -4.19 -4.08 -8.80
CA ILE A 105 -5.62 -3.73 -8.90
C ILE A 105 -5.88 -2.47 -8.07
N ILE A 106 -6.05 -1.38 -8.77
CA ILE A 106 -6.32 -0.07 -8.18
C ILE A 106 -7.82 0.25 -8.13
N GLY A 107 -8.20 1.19 -7.26
CA GLY A 107 -9.50 1.84 -7.25
C GLY A 107 -9.32 3.34 -7.28
N ALA A 108 -10.03 4.03 -8.18
CA ALA A 108 -10.03 5.48 -8.28
C ALA A 108 -11.46 5.99 -8.40
N THR A 109 -11.78 7.07 -7.66
CA THR A 109 -13.08 7.74 -7.69
C THR A 109 -13.00 9.11 -8.35
N SER A 110 -11.80 9.55 -8.75
CA SER A 110 -11.56 10.76 -9.52
C SER A 110 -10.49 10.54 -10.59
N MET A 111 -10.50 11.41 -11.61
CA MET A 111 -9.50 11.38 -12.67
C MET A 111 -8.08 11.64 -12.14
N ASP A 112 -7.94 12.47 -11.11
CA ASP A 112 -6.64 12.77 -10.53
C ASP A 112 -6.06 11.56 -9.80
N GLN A 113 -6.89 10.83 -9.04
CA GLN A 113 -6.48 9.55 -8.44
C GLN A 113 -6.07 8.51 -9.49
N LEU A 114 -6.82 8.44 -10.60
CA LEU A 114 -6.49 7.53 -11.70
C LEU A 114 -5.16 7.90 -12.35
N LYS A 115 -4.92 9.17 -12.63
CA LYS A 115 -3.66 9.66 -13.20
C LYS A 115 -2.47 9.36 -12.29
N LEU A 116 -2.59 9.60 -10.97
CA LEU A 116 -1.56 9.26 -10.00
C LEU A 116 -1.24 7.76 -9.99
N ALA A 117 -2.28 6.92 -10.00
CA ALA A 117 -2.11 5.48 -9.99
C ALA A 117 -1.44 4.97 -11.27
N ILE A 118 -1.84 5.46 -12.44
CA ILE A 118 -1.22 5.11 -13.74
C ILE A 118 0.22 5.64 -13.79
N GLY A 119 0.43 6.91 -13.41
CA GLY A 119 1.76 7.52 -13.42
C GLY A 119 2.77 6.82 -12.51
N SER A 120 2.30 6.11 -11.48
CA SER A 120 3.18 5.35 -10.59
C SER A 120 3.96 4.22 -11.27
N ILE A 121 3.55 3.78 -12.45
CA ILE A 121 4.24 2.74 -13.24
C ILE A 121 5.63 3.23 -13.69
N GLU A 122 5.76 4.51 -13.97
CA GLU A 122 7.02 5.13 -14.41
C GLU A 122 7.98 5.43 -13.23
N VAL A 123 7.47 5.35 -12.00
CA VAL A 123 8.25 5.67 -10.80
C VAL A 123 9.10 4.47 -10.38
N LYS A 124 10.40 4.66 -10.35
CA LYS A 124 11.35 3.68 -9.84
C LYS A 124 11.80 4.08 -8.44
N LEU A 125 11.48 3.25 -7.46
CA LEU A 125 11.99 3.40 -6.10
C LEU A 125 13.47 3.00 -6.08
N SER A 126 14.30 3.82 -5.45
CA SER A 126 15.71 3.51 -5.26
C SER A 126 15.89 2.39 -4.23
N GLU A 127 17.08 1.79 -4.18
CA GLU A 127 17.41 0.81 -3.13
C GLU A 127 17.29 1.41 -1.73
N GLU A 128 17.59 2.70 -1.58
CA GLU A 128 17.44 3.38 -0.29
C GLU A 128 15.97 3.54 0.08
N ASP A 129 15.10 3.90 -0.87
CA ASP A 129 13.66 3.96 -0.65
C ASP A 129 13.12 2.60 -0.19
N LEU A 130 13.51 1.53 -0.87
CA LEU A 130 13.10 0.18 -0.51
C LEU A 130 13.62 -0.22 0.89
N LYS A 131 14.86 0.17 1.25
CA LYS A 131 15.39 -0.07 2.61
C LYS A 131 14.60 0.67 3.68
N GLN A 132 14.24 1.94 3.44
CA GLN A 132 13.47 2.72 4.40
C GLN A 132 12.04 2.20 4.54
N ILE A 133 11.39 1.88 3.44
CA ILE A 133 10.07 1.21 3.43
C ILE A 133 10.15 -0.10 4.23
N ASN A 134 11.15 -0.93 4.00
CA ASN A 134 11.39 -2.18 4.73
C ASN A 134 11.67 -1.95 6.22
N LYS A 135 12.35 -0.86 6.59
CA LYS A 135 12.61 -0.49 7.99
C LYS A 135 11.31 -0.11 8.70
N ILE A 136 10.47 0.71 8.08
CA ILE A 136 9.15 1.07 8.62
C ILE A 136 8.34 -0.21 8.88
N HIS A 137 8.34 -1.11 7.89
CA HIS A 137 7.67 -2.38 7.99
C HIS A 137 8.18 -3.25 9.14
N ARG A 138 9.49 -3.42 9.29
CA ARG A 138 10.07 -4.21 10.39
C ARG A 138 9.76 -3.65 11.78
N ASN A 139 9.62 -2.33 11.88
CA ASN A 139 9.25 -1.68 13.13
C ASN A 139 7.76 -1.84 13.47
N ASN A 140 6.92 -2.11 12.47
CA ASN A 140 5.47 -2.22 12.61
C ASN A 140 4.96 -3.51 11.97
N PRO A 141 5.33 -4.69 12.50
CA PRO A 141 4.94 -5.95 11.90
C PRO A 141 3.47 -6.31 12.19
N ASN A 142 2.74 -6.86 11.17
CA ASN A 142 1.36 -7.40 11.29
C ASN A 142 0.31 -6.45 11.91
N ILE A 143 0.37 -5.18 11.56
CA ILE A 143 -0.50 -4.14 12.10
C ILE A 143 -1.95 -4.16 11.57
N CYS A 144 -2.20 -4.84 10.47
CA CYS A 144 -3.52 -4.93 9.83
C CYS A 144 -3.81 -6.40 9.48
N PRO A 145 -4.19 -7.23 10.45
CA PRO A 145 -4.44 -8.67 10.27
C PRO A 145 -5.62 -8.99 9.36
#